data_a1df8f8c19213188fd76f81ef1360849
#
_entry.id   a1df8f8c19213188fd76f81ef1360849
#
_cell.length_a   1.000
_cell.length_b   1.000
_cell.length_c   1.000
_cell.angle_alpha   90.00
_cell.angle_beta   90.00
_cell.angle_gamma   90.00
#
_symmetry.space_group_name_H-M   'P 1'
#
loop_
_entity.id
_entity.type
_entity.pdbx_description
1 polymer ?
#
loop_
_entity_poly.entity_id
_entity_poly.type
_entity_poly.pdbx_seq_one_letter_code
_entity_poly.pdbx_strand_id
1 'polypeptide(L)'
;MKTCGQAGSRWKSITAGSEQILEGCKDIVDEVGNSKIGKPYTGEDVNYIESPHSYNSITDFYDNIVGVRNAYFGSEDATSAQSVSISAYIRSIDQTADQDVIDGIENCLTTINAMPRPFVKNFKDAKVKEAIDACNSLYNKLEAARKVLVNK
;
A
#
# COMPACT_ATOMS: atom_id res chain seq x y z
N MET A 1 -0.05 3.18 -18.74
CA MET A 1 -1.29 2.50 -19.18
C MET A 1 -1.85 2.96 -20.54
N LYS A 2 -1.37 4.06 -21.11
CA LYS A 2 -1.88 4.57 -22.42
C LYS A 2 -1.81 3.58 -23.60
N THR A 3 -0.96 2.55 -23.51
CA THR A 3 -0.75 1.55 -24.56
C THR A 3 -1.35 0.17 -24.25
N CYS A 4 -2.05 0.01 -23.13
CA CYS A 4 -2.71 -1.26 -22.79
C CYS A 4 -3.71 -1.68 -23.89
N GLY A 5 -3.65 -2.94 -24.30
CA GLY A 5 -4.51 -3.49 -25.37
C GLY A 5 -4.08 -3.16 -26.81
N GLN A 6 -3.01 -2.39 -26.99
CA GLN A 6 -2.47 -2.07 -28.32
C GLN A 6 -1.39 -3.08 -28.74
N ALA A 7 -1.16 -3.19 -30.06
CA ALA A 7 -0.11 -4.04 -30.60
C ALA A 7 1.28 -3.62 -30.02
N GLY A 8 2.03 -4.59 -29.51
CA GLY A 8 3.32 -4.36 -28.86
C GLY A 8 3.25 -3.99 -27.35
N SER A 9 2.06 -3.81 -26.80
CA SER A 9 1.90 -3.61 -25.35
C SER A 9 2.15 -4.91 -24.57
N ARG A 10 2.87 -4.82 -23.46
CA ARG A 10 3.00 -5.91 -22.48
C ARG A 10 1.63 -6.31 -21.89
N TRP A 11 0.72 -5.37 -21.80
CA TRP A 11 -0.60 -5.55 -21.18
C TRP A 11 -1.68 -5.72 -22.25
N LYS A 12 -2.38 -6.86 -22.21
CA LYS A 12 -3.43 -7.19 -23.17
C LYS A 12 -4.68 -6.30 -23.04
N SER A 13 -4.91 -5.72 -21.84
CA SER A 13 -6.05 -4.85 -21.56
C SER A 13 -5.71 -3.86 -20.44
N ILE A 14 -6.53 -2.82 -20.29
CA ILE A 14 -6.47 -1.89 -19.17
C ILE A 14 -6.68 -2.65 -17.85
N THR A 15 -7.63 -3.59 -17.82
CA THR A 15 -7.89 -4.45 -16.64
C THR A 15 -6.63 -5.20 -16.23
N ALA A 16 -5.95 -5.87 -17.16
CA ALA A 16 -4.73 -6.63 -16.86
C ALA A 16 -3.59 -5.73 -16.37
N GLY A 17 -3.45 -4.52 -16.92
CA GLY A 17 -2.48 -3.54 -16.43
C GLY A 17 -2.80 -3.02 -15.03
N SER A 18 -4.08 -2.75 -14.77
CA SER A 18 -4.57 -2.30 -13.46
C SER A 18 -4.42 -3.38 -12.39
N GLU A 19 -4.73 -4.62 -12.74
CA GLU A 19 -4.55 -5.79 -11.86
C GLU A 19 -3.08 -5.94 -11.42
N GLN A 20 -2.15 -5.81 -12.36
CA GLN A 20 -0.72 -5.90 -12.05
C GLN A 20 -0.25 -4.77 -11.11
N ILE A 21 -0.78 -3.55 -11.26
CA ILE A 21 -0.45 -2.44 -10.35
C ILE A 21 -1.00 -2.74 -8.95
N LEU A 22 -2.23 -3.25 -8.84
CA LEU A 22 -2.82 -3.62 -7.55
C LEU A 22 -2.05 -4.75 -6.86
N GLU A 23 -1.58 -5.76 -7.60
CA GLU A 23 -0.70 -6.80 -7.05
C GLU A 23 0.60 -6.19 -6.51
N GLY A 24 1.25 -5.31 -7.28
CA GLY A 24 2.44 -4.62 -6.79
C GLY A 24 2.19 -3.76 -5.54
N CYS A 25 1.04 -3.09 -5.45
CA CYS A 25 0.63 -2.37 -4.25
C CYS A 25 0.46 -3.31 -3.04
N LYS A 26 -0.18 -4.48 -3.24
CA LYS A 26 -0.34 -5.49 -2.20
C LYS A 26 1.00 -6.02 -1.71
N ASP A 27 1.92 -6.33 -2.62
CA ASP A 27 3.25 -6.83 -2.27
C ASP A 27 4.01 -5.82 -1.39
N ILE A 28 3.96 -4.52 -1.73
CA ILE A 28 4.58 -3.46 -0.93
C ILE A 28 3.93 -3.39 0.46
N VAL A 29 2.60 -3.40 0.54
CA VAL A 29 1.87 -3.31 1.81
C VAL A 29 2.16 -4.52 2.71
N ASP A 30 2.23 -5.72 2.15
CA ASP A 30 2.58 -6.95 2.86
C ASP A 30 4.02 -6.89 3.38
N GLU A 31 4.96 -6.45 2.53
CA GLU A 31 6.36 -6.30 2.92
C GLU A 31 6.52 -5.30 4.07
N VAL A 32 5.85 -4.15 4.01
CA VAL A 32 5.88 -3.14 5.10
C VAL A 32 5.27 -3.72 6.37
N GLY A 33 4.06 -4.26 6.31
CA GLY A 33 3.32 -4.71 7.49
C GLY A 33 3.90 -5.96 8.13
N ASN A 34 4.16 -7.00 7.35
CA ASN A 34 4.51 -8.31 7.88
C ASN A 34 6.03 -8.56 7.92
N SER A 35 6.82 -7.95 7.03
CA SER A 35 8.27 -8.13 7.03
C SER A 35 8.99 -7.01 7.77
N LYS A 36 8.92 -5.77 7.28
CA LYS A 36 9.72 -4.64 7.82
C LYS A 36 9.31 -4.25 9.24
N ILE A 37 8.03 -4.21 9.53
CA ILE A 37 7.49 -3.88 10.86
C ILE A 37 7.25 -5.16 11.66
N GLY A 38 6.66 -6.18 11.04
CA GLY A 38 6.16 -7.38 11.71
C GLY A 38 7.26 -8.28 12.26
N LYS A 39 8.32 -8.59 11.51
CA LYS A 39 9.40 -9.48 11.98
C LYS A 39 10.09 -8.97 13.23
N PRO A 40 10.51 -7.70 13.35
CA PRO A 40 11.01 -7.17 14.61
C PRO A 40 9.97 -7.20 15.73
N TYR A 41 8.72 -6.83 15.42
CA TYR A 41 7.64 -6.82 16.40
C TYR A 41 7.35 -8.20 16.99
N THR A 42 7.22 -9.23 16.16
CA THR A 42 6.96 -10.61 16.61
C THR A 42 8.16 -11.25 17.28
N GLY A 43 9.36 -10.78 17.00
CA GLY A 43 10.62 -11.39 17.43
C GLY A 43 11.12 -12.48 16.48
N GLU A 44 10.49 -12.65 15.31
CA GLU A 44 10.95 -13.57 14.27
C GLU A 44 12.36 -13.19 13.80
N ASP A 45 12.59 -11.92 13.55
CA ASP A 45 13.92 -11.38 13.26
C ASP A 45 14.05 -9.93 13.77
N VAL A 46 14.64 -9.78 14.93
CA VAL A 46 14.86 -8.46 15.56
C VAL A 46 15.94 -7.64 14.85
N ASN A 47 16.73 -8.23 13.97
CA ASN A 47 17.75 -7.55 13.19
C ASN A 47 17.24 -7.11 11.80
N TYR A 48 16.02 -7.53 11.43
CA TYR A 48 15.37 -7.11 10.19
C TYR A 48 14.78 -5.71 10.32
N ILE A 49 15.64 -4.73 10.63
CA ILE A 49 15.25 -3.33 10.80
C ILE A 49 15.93 -2.49 9.72
N GLU A 50 15.12 -1.90 8.85
CA GLU A 50 15.58 -0.96 7.84
C GLU A 50 16.08 0.33 8.50
N SER A 51 17.18 0.89 8.02
CA SER A 51 17.73 2.18 8.49
C SER A 51 17.95 2.29 10.01
N PRO A 52 18.49 1.27 10.70
CA PRO A 52 18.56 1.24 12.17
C PRO A 52 19.50 2.32 12.74
N HIS A 53 20.52 2.72 11.99
CA HIS A 53 21.54 3.68 12.41
C HIS A 53 21.17 5.13 12.11
N SER A 54 20.42 5.37 11.02
CA SER A 54 19.92 6.70 10.66
C SER A 54 18.61 7.06 11.38
N TYR A 55 17.97 6.07 12.03
CA TYR A 55 16.66 6.21 12.69
C TYR A 55 15.51 6.60 11.74
N ASN A 56 15.66 6.32 10.44
CA ASN A 56 14.69 6.69 9.41
C ASN A 56 13.62 5.62 9.12
N SER A 57 13.66 4.46 9.78
CA SER A 57 12.77 3.33 9.49
C SER A 57 11.30 3.73 9.30
N ILE A 58 10.75 4.53 10.22
CA ILE A 58 9.34 4.95 10.14
C ILE A 58 9.08 5.84 8.92
N THR A 59 10.03 6.70 8.55
CA THR A 59 9.94 7.50 7.32
C THR A 59 9.96 6.61 6.09
N ASP A 60 10.87 5.62 6.06
CA ASP A 60 10.98 4.68 4.96
C ASP A 60 9.69 3.85 4.78
N PHE A 61 9.08 3.40 5.89
CA PHE A 61 7.78 2.70 5.85
C PHE A 61 6.66 3.60 5.36
N TYR A 62 6.62 4.84 5.83
CA TYR A 62 5.64 5.84 5.41
C TYR A 62 5.76 6.11 3.90
N ASP A 63 6.96 6.30 3.40
CA ASP A 63 7.24 6.58 1.98
C ASP A 63 6.85 5.40 1.08
N ASN A 64 7.00 4.16 1.55
CA ASN A 64 6.50 2.98 0.83
C ASN A 64 4.97 3.05 0.63
N ILE A 65 4.21 3.44 1.67
CA ILE A 65 2.74 3.57 1.57
C ILE A 65 2.36 4.80 0.74
N VAL A 66 3.13 5.89 0.78
CA VAL A 66 2.97 7.02 -0.17
C VAL A 66 3.14 6.54 -1.60
N GLY A 67 4.11 5.67 -1.88
CA GLY A 67 4.28 5.03 -3.19
C GLY A 67 3.04 4.24 -3.63
N VAL A 68 2.43 3.48 -2.74
CA VAL A 68 1.16 2.78 -2.98
C VAL A 68 0.04 3.78 -3.30
N ARG A 69 -0.09 4.85 -2.52
CA ARG A 69 -1.06 5.94 -2.76
C ARG A 69 -0.87 6.56 -4.15
N ASN A 70 0.36 6.90 -4.49
CA ASN A 70 0.68 7.51 -5.77
C ASN A 70 0.35 6.59 -6.96
N ALA A 71 0.65 5.30 -6.85
CA ALA A 71 0.28 4.30 -7.86
C ALA A 71 -1.24 4.17 -8.00
N TYR A 72 -1.97 4.17 -6.89
CA TYR A 72 -3.43 4.06 -6.86
C TYR A 72 -4.11 5.32 -7.40
N PHE A 73 -3.62 6.51 -7.06
CA PHE A 73 -4.16 7.81 -7.48
C PHE A 73 -3.66 8.27 -8.87
N GLY A 74 -2.59 7.67 -9.38
CA GLY A 74 -2.11 7.91 -10.75
C GLY A 74 -1.21 9.13 -10.92
N SER A 75 -0.63 9.68 -9.84
CA SER A 75 0.30 10.80 -9.88
C SER A 75 1.23 10.80 -8.68
N GLU A 76 2.46 11.32 -8.84
CA GLU A 76 3.37 11.60 -7.74
C GLU A 76 2.76 12.63 -6.80
N ASP A 77 3.00 12.46 -5.50
CA ASP A 77 2.50 13.33 -4.42
C ASP A 77 1.00 13.61 -4.46
N ALA A 78 0.23 12.71 -5.08
CA ALA A 78 -1.19 12.86 -5.20
C ALA A 78 -1.88 12.77 -3.82
N THR A 79 -2.62 13.81 -3.47
CA THR A 79 -3.51 13.82 -2.31
C THR A 79 -4.94 13.41 -2.68
N SER A 80 -5.24 13.29 -3.96
CA SER A 80 -6.52 12.86 -4.51
C SER A 80 -6.35 12.14 -5.84
N ALA A 81 -7.29 11.25 -6.16
CA ALA A 81 -7.25 10.47 -7.39
C ALA A 81 -7.34 11.35 -8.64
N GLN A 82 -6.48 11.09 -9.60
CA GLN A 82 -6.56 11.68 -10.93
C GLN A 82 -7.74 11.09 -11.71
N SER A 83 -8.23 11.81 -12.73
CA SER A 83 -9.33 11.34 -13.60
C SER A 83 -8.97 10.07 -14.38
N VAL A 84 -7.68 9.84 -14.61
CA VAL A 84 -7.14 8.60 -15.20
C VAL A 84 -6.24 7.92 -14.16
N SER A 85 -6.83 7.05 -13.34
CA SER A 85 -6.16 6.36 -12.23
C SER A 85 -6.80 5.00 -11.97
N ILE A 86 -6.16 4.17 -11.14
CA ILE A 86 -6.75 2.92 -10.65
C ILE A 86 -8.00 3.25 -9.82
N SER A 87 -7.92 4.24 -8.93
CA SER A 87 -9.05 4.71 -8.12
C SER A 87 -10.25 5.09 -8.99
N ALA A 88 -10.06 5.95 -10.02
CA ALA A 88 -11.15 6.35 -10.90
C ALA A 88 -11.76 5.15 -11.65
N TYR A 89 -10.95 4.17 -12.04
CA TYR A 89 -11.43 2.97 -12.72
C TYR A 89 -12.25 2.08 -11.76
N ILE A 90 -11.76 1.80 -10.56
CA ILE A 90 -12.50 1.02 -9.56
C ILE A 90 -13.79 1.73 -9.17
N ARG A 91 -13.74 3.04 -8.90
CA ARG A 91 -14.91 3.87 -8.57
C ARG A 91 -16.01 3.78 -9.63
N SER A 92 -15.64 3.69 -10.90
CA SER A 92 -16.60 3.56 -11.99
C SER A 92 -17.37 2.22 -11.99
N ILE A 93 -16.88 1.23 -11.24
CA ILE A 93 -17.47 -0.11 -11.12
C ILE A 93 -18.11 -0.27 -9.73
N ASP A 94 -17.37 0.07 -8.67
CA ASP A 94 -17.76 -0.04 -7.27
C ASP A 94 -17.16 1.11 -6.46
N GLN A 95 -17.99 2.09 -6.13
CA GLN A 95 -17.59 3.28 -5.37
C GLN A 95 -17.17 2.92 -3.94
N THR A 96 -17.78 1.92 -3.33
CA THR A 96 -17.48 1.49 -1.96
C THR A 96 -16.09 0.84 -1.92
N ALA A 97 -15.78 -0.02 -2.86
CA ALA A 97 -14.47 -0.65 -2.96
C ALA A 97 -13.34 0.38 -3.16
N ASP A 98 -13.58 1.44 -3.94
CA ASP A 98 -12.62 2.54 -4.09
C ASP A 98 -12.42 3.30 -2.78
N GLN A 99 -13.51 3.67 -2.10
CA GLN A 99 -13.44 4.41 -0.85
C GLN A 99 -12.74 3.59 0.25
N ASP A 100 -13.02 2.30 0.33
CA ASP A 100 -12.36 1.39 1.28
C ASP A 100 -10.84 1.38 1.10
N VAL A 101 -10.34 1.37 -0.13
CA VAL A 101 -8.89 1.45 -0.39
C VAL A 101 -8.33 2.80 0.03
N ILE A 102 -9.00 3.91 -0.31
CA ILE A 102 -8.59 5.27 0.07
C ILE A 102 -8.48 5.37 1.59
N ASP A 103 -9.52 4.97 2.33
CA ASP A 103 -9.53 5.00 3.79
C ASP A 103 -8.45 4.08 4.39
N GLY A 104 -8.19 2.95 3.75
CA GLY A 104 -7.12 2.03 4.14
C GLY A 104 -5.73 2.65 4.00
N ILE A 105 -5.45 3.34 2.90
CA ILE A 105 -4.19 4.06 2.67
C ILE A 105 -3.98 5.13 3.74
N GLU A 106 -4.97 5.98 3.99
CA GLU A 106 -4.89 7.04 4.98
C GLU A 106 -4.71 6.50 6.40
N ASN A 107 -5.39 5.39 6.74
CA ASN A 107 -5.20 4.73 8.03
C ASN A 107 -3.78 4.18 8.19
N CYS A 108 -3.20 3.54 7.17
CA CYS A 108 -1.81 3.09 7.18
C CYS A 108 -0.84 4.25 7.40
N LEU A 109 -0.98 5.34 6.65
CA LEU A 109 -0.12 6.52 6.79
C LEU A 109 -0.21 7.11 8.20
N THR A 110 -1.41 7.20 8.76
CA THR A 110 -1.66 7.72 10.10
C THR A 110 -1.05 6.84 11.18
N THR A 111 -1.27 5.53 11.12
CA THR A 111 -0.78 4.59 12.15
C THR A 111 0.73 4.42 12.09
N ILE A 112 1.33 4.36 10.90
CA ILE A 112 2.79 4.32 10.74
C ILE A 112 3.43 5.58 11.31
N ASN A 113 2.89 6.76 11.01
CA ASN A 113 3.44 8.01 11.52
C ASN A 113 3.26 8.16 13.05
N ALA A 114 2.27 7.49 13.64
CA ALA A 114 2.02 7.50 15.09
C ALA A 114 2.95 6.58 15.88
N MET A 115 3.72 5.71 15.23
CA MET A 115 4.70 4.85 15.92
C MET A 115 5.76 5.68 16.63
N PRO A 116 6.21 5.28 17.84
CA PRO A 116 7.24 6.01 18.57
C PRO A 116 8.61 5.89 17.90
N ARG A 117 9.30 7.03 17.78
CA ARG A 117 10.65 7.13 17.18
C ARG A 117 11.75 7.05 18.26
N PRO A 118 12.91 6.46 17.96
CA PRO A 118 13.23 5.68 16.77
C PRO A 118 12.64 4.26 16.84
N PHE A 119 12.26 3.70 15.70
CA PHE A 119 11.65 2.37 15.59
C PHE A 119 12.52 1.27 16.24
N VAL A 120 13.81 1.28 15.97
CA VAL A 120 14.78 0.29 16.51
C VAL A 120 14.76 0.16 18.04
N LYS A 121 14.31 1.19 18.76
CA LYS A 121 14.18 1.17 20.23
C LYS A 121 12.77 0.90 20.72
N ASN A 122 11.76 1.00 19.84
CA ASN A 122 10.34 1.00 20.19
C ASN A 122 9.51 -0.01 19.40
N PHE A 123 10.14 -0.97 18.72
CA PHE A 123 9.43 -1.90 17.83
C PHE A 123 8.46 -2.86 18.55
N LYS A 124 8.43 -2.86 19.88
CA LYS A 124 7.45 -3.62 20.70
C LYS A 124 6.30 -2.77 21.24
N ASP A 125 6.24 -1.49 20.89
CA ASP A 125 5.15 -0.60 21.32
C ASP A 125 3.79 -1.04 20.74
N ALA A 126 2.71 -0.77 21.47
CA ALA A 126 1.35 -1.13 21.03
C ALA A 126 0.97 -0.46 19.69
N LYS A 127 1.44 0.76 19.43
CA LYS A 127 1.21 1.48 18.17
C LYS A 127 1.85 0.81 16.96
N VAL A 128 2.89 0.01 17.17
CA VAL A 128 3.49 -0.81 16.10
C VAL A 128 2.51 -1.89 15.67
N LYS A 129 1.78 -2.50 16.62
CA LYS A 129 0.73 -3.47 16.29
C LYS A 129 -0.41 -2.83 15.50
N GLU A 130 -0.83 -1.61 15.87
CA GLU A 130 -1.85 -0.87 15.13
C GLU A 130 -1.44 -0.62 13.67
N ALA A 131 -0.17 -0.27 13.41
CA ALA A 131 0.37 -0.10 12.06
C ALA A 131 0.38 -1.41 11.26
N ILE A 132 0.77 -2.54 11.88
CA ILE A 132 0.70 -3.87 11.25
C ILE A 132 -0.74 -4.21 10.87
N ASP A 133 -1.69 -3.99 11.76
CA ASP A 133 -3.11 -4.29 11.52
C ASP A 133 -3.69 -3.39 10.41
N ALA A 134 -3.28 -2.13 10.35
CA ALA A 134 -3.67 -1.22 9.28
C ALA A 134 -3.13 -1.70 7.91
N CYS A 135 -1.87 -2.14 7.83
CA CYS A 135 -1.31 -2.72 6.61
C CYS A 135 -2.08 -3.98 6.18
N ASN A 136 -2.36 -4.90 7.09
CA ASN A 136 -3.13 -6.11 6.79
C ASN A 136 -4.56 -5.77 6.32
N SER A 137 -5.20 -4.77 6.91
CA SER A 137 -6.50 -4.28 6.47
C SER A 137 -6.43 -3.69 5.05
N LEU A 138 -5.43 -2.86 4.76
CA LEU A 138 -5.22 -2.29 3.42
C LEU A 138 -4.96 -3.37 2.37
N TYR A 139 -4.14 -4.38 2.70
CA TYR A 139 -3.91 -5.54 1.83
C TYR A 139 -5.22 -6.20 1.40
N ASN A 140 -6.11 -6.47 2.37
CA ASN A 140 -7.40 -7.09 2.10
C ASN A 140 -8.32 -6.20 1.26
N LYS A 141 -8.30 -4.88 1.47
CA LYS A 141 -9.07 -3.91 0.68
C LYS A 141 -8.57 -3.81 -0.76
N LEU A 142 -7.25 -3.81 -0.97
CA LEU A 142 -6.64 -3.88 -2.30
C LEU A 142 -7.01 -5.18 -3.03
N GLU A 143 -7.04 -6.31 -2.32
CA GLU A 143 -7.48 -7.59 -2.88
C GLU A 143 -8.98 -7.58 -3.25
N ALA A 144 -9.83 -6.97 -2.43
CA ALA A 144 -11.24 -6.79 -2.75
C ALA A 144 -11.43 -5.92 -4.01
N ALA A 145 -10.71 -4.80 -4.10
CA ALA A 145 -10.71 -3.93 -5.26
C ALA A 145 -10.20 -4.64 -6.54
N ARG A 146 -9.16 -5.49 -6.42
CA ARG A 146 -8.69 -6.32 -7.53
C ARG A 146 -9.78 -7.27 -8.02
N LYS A 147 -10.50 -7.93 -7.11
CA LYS A 147 -11.61 -8.82 -7.46
C LYS A 147 -12.75 -8.10 -8.20
N VAL A 148 -13.03 -6.86 -7.86
CA VAL A 148 -14.00 -6.01 -8.59
C VAL A 148 -13.61 -5.84 -10.06
N LEU A 149 -12.29 -5.68 -10.35
CA LEU A 149 -11.80 -5.58 -11.74
C LEU A 149 -11.90 -6.88 -12.52
N VAL A 150 -11.63 -8.02 -11.87
CA VAL A 150 -11.58 -9.33 -12.53
C VAL A 150 -12.97 -9.91 -12.81
N ASN A 151 -13.95 -9.60 -11.96
CA ASN A 151 -15.32 -10.12 -12.04
C ASN A 151 -16.26 -9.26 -12.92
N LYS A 152 -15.72 -8.26 -13.63
CA LYS A 152 -16.47 -7.35 -14.53
C LYS A 152 -16.78 -7.98 -15.93
#